data_bcb34055d688509987cb7c7a460ccedd
#
_entry.id   bcb34055d688509987cb7c7a460ccedd
#
_cell.length_a   1.000
_cell.length_b   1.000
_cell.length_c   1.000
_cell.angle_alpha   90.00
_cell.angle_beta   90.00
_cell.angle_gamma   90.00
#
_symmetry.space_group_name_H-M   'P 1'
#
loop_
_entity.id
_entity.type
_entity.pdbx_description
1 polymer ?
#
loop_
_entity_poly.entity_id
_entity_poly.type
_entity_poly.pdbx_seq_one_letter_code
_entity_poly.pdbx_strand_id
1 'polypeptide(L)'
;MSEITVKIEPLSIESFAEFGEVIGCAGHDFFHINDAHTERYHALVQTESDATGKIGISIFRNIKTTTLPLPIDMLERHPIGSQAFIPMQGQKFLIVVAPNLNAEQPDLQRIRAFISDGTQGVNYRAGTWHHPLLTLESPSDFAVVDRLGTGHNCDVFRFPESVLIQE
;
A
#
# COMPACT_ATOMS: atom_id res chain seq x y z
N MET A 1 20.66 -14.64 -15.65
CA MET A 1 19.16 -14.59 -15.59
C MET A 1 18.74 -13.21 -16.08
N SER A 2 17.58 -13.09 -16.70
CA SER A 2 17.12 -11.76 -17.17
C SER A 2 16.64 -10.96 -15.96
N GLU A 3 17.14 -9.73 -15.83
CA GLU A 3 16.68 -8.76 -14.85
C GLU A 3 15.16 -8.58 -14.95
N ILE A 4 14.44 -8.70 -13.83
CA ILE A 4 13.01 -8.45 -13.81
C ILE A 4 12.80 -6.93 -13.81
N THR A 5 12.08 -6.45 -14.81
CA THR A 5 11.74 -5.03 -14.95
C THR A 5 10.24 -4.87 -14.88
N VAL A 6 9.76 -3.95 -14.03
CA VAL A 6 8.35 -3.69 -13.79
C VAL A 6 8.03 -2.24 -14.15
N LYS A 7 7.04 -2.06 -15.01
CA LYS A 7 6.53 -0.73 -15.37
C LYS A 7 5.48 -0.26 -14.39
N ILE A 8 5.53 1.03 -14.08
CA ILE A 8 4.55 1.69 -13.21
C ILE A 8 3.24 1.89 -13.96
N GLU A 9 2.14 1.54 -13.29
CA GLU A 9 0.77 1.71 -13.77
C GLU A 9 0.05 2.76 -12.93
N PRO A 10 -0.95 3.49 -13.47
CA PRO A 10 -1.84 4.29 -12.65
C PRO A 10 -2.60 3.41 -11.64
N LEU A 11 -2.68 3.86 -10.40
CA LEU A 11 -3.47 3.17 -9.37
C LEU A 11 -4.96 3.27 -9.69
N SER A 12 -5.66 2.14 -9.72
CA SER A 12 -7.11 2.08 -9.84
C SER A 12 -7.70 1.03 -8.91
N ILE A 13 -8.99 1.17 -8.62
CA ILE A 13 -9.72 0.22 -7.76
C ILE A 13 -9.60 -1.20 -8.34
N GLU A 14 -9.80 -1.34 -9.63
CA GLU A 14 -9.80 -2.64 -10.33
C GLU A 14 -8.41 -3.26 -10.38
N SER A 15 -7.39 -2.46 -10.71
CA SER A 15 -6.03 -2.96 -10.84
C SER A 15 -5.39 -3.36 -9.52
N PHE A 16 -5.83 -2.74 -8.41
CA PHE A 16 -5.33 -3.00 -7.06
C PHE A 16 -6.15 -4.04 -6.28
N ALA A 17 -7.28 -4.50 -6.81
CA ALA A 17 -8.26 -5.35 -6.10
C ALA A 17 -7.67 -6.65 -5.54
N GLU A 18 -6.67 -7.23 -6.18
CA GLU A 18 -5.97 -8.43 -5.70
C GLU A 18 -5.21 -8.19 -4.39
N PHE A 19 -4.78 -6.95 -4.15
CA PHE A 19 -3.88 -6.59 -3.04
C PHE A 19 -4.57 -5.88 -1.89
N GLY A 20 -5.66 -5.21 -2.17
CA GLY A 20 -6.37 -4.41 -1.18
C GLY A 20 -7.36 -3.44 -1.79
N GLU A 21 -7.60 -2.36 -1.07
CA GLU A 21 -8.57 -1.34 -1.44
C GLU A 21 -7.85 -0.01 -1.74
N VAL A 22 -8.43 0.76 -2.65
CA VAL A 22 -8.05 2.15 -2.90
C VAL A 22 -8.92 3.05 -2.03
N ILE A 23 -8.29 3.96 -1.29
CA ILE A 23 -8.94 4.92 -0.40
C ILE A 23 -9.00 6.26 -1.11
N GLY A 24 -10.18 6.65 -1.56
CA GLY A 24 -10.41 7.88 -2.29
C GLY A 24 -11.86 8.01 -2.72
N CYS A 25 -12.26 9.18 -3.18
CA CYS A 25 -13.65 9.41 -3.59
C CYS A 25 -13.94 8.89 -5.00
N ALA A 26 -13.01 9.12 -5.93
CA ALA A 26 -13.23 8.76 -7.34
C ALA A 26 -13.49 7.26 -7.51
N GLY A 27 -14.56 6.95 -8.23
CA GLY A 27 -14.95 5.57 -8.54
C GLY A 27 -15.70 4.84 -7.44
N HIS A 28 -15.94 5.48 -6.30
CA HIS A 28 -16.73 4.94 -5.20
C HIS A 28 -18.09 5.62 -5.08
N ASP A 29 -19.09 4.86 -4.63
CA ASP A 29 -20.41 5.39 -4.31
C ASP A 29 -20.39 6.18 -3.00
N PHE A 30 -21.34 7.10 -2.88
CA PHE A 30 -21.55 7.88 -1.66
C PHE A 30 -23.03 8.09 -1.38
N PHE A 31 -23.35 8.55 -0.18
CA PHE A 31 -24.66 9.07 0.18
C PHE A 31 -24.51 10.34 1.03
N HIS A 32 -25.54 11.17 1.01
CA HIS A 32 -25.51 12.41 1.77
C HIS A 32 -25.87 12.18 3.24
N ILE A 33 -25.19 12.91 4.11
CA ILE A 33 -25.50 13.02 5.54
C ILE A 33 -25.48 14.50 5.95
N ASN A 34 -25.91 14.81 7.18
CA ASN A 34 -25.90 16.16 7.74
C ASN A 34 -26.61 17.18 6.83
N ASP A 35 -27.89 16.92 6.50
CA ASP A 35 -28.70 17.76 5.61
C ASP A 35 -28.02 18.06 4.26
N ALA A 36 -27.41 17.03 3.69
CA ALA A 36 -26.69 17.08 2.41
C ALA A 36 -25.45 18.00 2.40
N HIS A 37 -24.91 18.36 3.56
CA HIS A 37 -23.67 19.10 3.64
C HIS A 37 -22.42 18.21 3.43
N THR A 38 -22.60 16.88 3.57
CA THR A 38 -21.49 15.93 3.51
C THR A 38 -21.84 14.76 2.61
N GLU A 39 -20.98 14.44 1.66
CA GLU A 39 -20.97 13.18 0.93
C GLU A 39 -20.18 12.16 1.73
N ARG A 40 -20.81 11.06 2.13
CA ARG A 40 -20.13 10.00 2.86
C ARG A 40 -19.78 8.84 1.93
N TYR A 41 -18.50 8.65 1.69
CA TYR A 41 -17.92 7.48 1.04
C TYR A 41 -17.68 6.41 2.10
N HIS A 42 -18.72 5.58 2.29
CA HIS A 42 -18.85 4.74 3.48
C HIS A 42 -18.07 3.44 3.36
N ALA A 43 -17.29 3.10 4.41
CA ALA A 43 -16.65 1.81 4.57
C ALA A 43 -15.78 1.38 3.37
N LEU A 44 -14.94 2.28 2.87
CA LEU A 44 -14.02 1.99 1.77
C LEU A 44 -13.05 0.86 2.12
N VAL A 45 -12.71 0.75 3.39
CA VAL A 45 -11.84 -0.29 3.95
C VAL A 45 -12.47 -0.83 5.23
N GLN A 46 -12.43 -2.13 5.38
CA GLN A 46 -12.60 -2.77 6.67
C GLN A 46 -11.23 -3.23 7.15
N THR A 47 -10.76 -2.62 8.23
CA THR A 47 -9.45 -2.94 8.81
C THR A 47 -9.43 -4.35 9.40
N GLU A 48 -8.27 -5.00 9.33
CA GLU A 48 -8.09 -6.35 9.86
C GLU A 48 -7.10 -6.34 11.01
N SER A 49 -7.42 -7.06 12.06
CA SER A 49 -6.53 -7.37 13.19
C SER A 49 -6.93 -8.70 13.79
N ASP A 50 -5.97 -9.45 14.31
CA ASP A 50 -6.28 -10.58 15.16
C ASP A 50 -6.87 -10.14 16.52
N ALA A 51 -7.37 -11.09 17.29
CA ALA A 51 -8.04 -10.80 18.57
C ALA A 51 -7.11 -10.18 19.63
N THR A 52 -5.80 -10.28 19.47
CA THR A 52 -4.80 -9.78 20.44
C THR A 52 -4.35 -8.36 20.16
N GLY A 53 -4.62 -7.83 18.96
CA GLY A 53 -4.26 -6.50 18.57
C GLY A 53 -5.41 -5.51 18.63
N LYS A 54 -5.06 -4.25 18.46
CA LYS A 54 -6.00 -3.13 18.27
C LYS A 54 -5.60 -2.34 17.05
N ILE A 55 -6.55 -1.67 16.43
CA ILE A 55 -6.27 -0.76 15.33
C ILE A 55 -5.94 0.61 15.90
N GLY A 56 -4.84 1.18 15.44
CA GLY A 56 -4.40 2.52 15.79
C GLY A 56 -4.08 3.37 14.57
N ILE A 57 -3.90 4.66 14.81
CA ILE A 57 -3.53 5.63 13.79
C ILE A 57 -2.15 6.19 14.14
N SER A 58 -1.25 6.19 13.16
CA SER A 58 0.08 6.77 13.26
C SER A 58 0.31 7.74 12.10
N ILE A 59 1.35 8.56 12.19
CA ILE A 59 1.84 9.35 11.07
C ILE A 59 3.21 8.80 10.68
N PHE A 60 3.34 8.38 9.43
CA PHE A 60 4.63 8.07 8.83
C PHE A 60 5.09 9.28 8.04
N ARG A 61 6.16 9.91 8.50
CA ARG A 61 6.83 10.98 7.76
C ARG A 61 8.00 10.39 6.99
N ASN A 62 7.85 10.29 5.68
CA ASN A 62 8.94 9.85 4.82
C ASN A 62 9.86 11.03 4.51
N ILE A 63 11.12 10.92 4.92
CA ILE A 63 12.12 12.00 4.82
C ILE A 63 13.15 11.78 3.71
N LYS A 64 13.08 10.64 3.02
CA LYS A 64 13.95 10.32 1.88
C LYS A 64 13.10 10.04 0.65
N THR A 65 13.40 10.74 -0.42
CA THR A 65 12.76 10.50 -1.71
C THR A 65 13.39 9.32 -2.43
N THR A 66 12.61 8.73 -3.32
CA THR A 66 13.08 7.76 -4.28
C THR A 66 13.13 8.38 -5.68
N THR A 67 13.98 7.85 -6.54
CA THR A 67 14.10 8.26 -7.95
C THR A 67 13.96 7.04 -8.85
N LEU A 68 13.44 7.25 -10.05
CA LEU A 68 13.29 6.22 -11.06
C LEU A 68 14.45 6.27 -12.09
N PRO A 69 14.89 5.15 -12.63
CA PRO A 69 14.48 3.79 -12.28
C PRO A 69 14.95 3.39 -10.87
N LEU A 70 14.13 2.61 -10.16
CA LEU A 70 14.37 2.22 -8.77
C LEU A 70 14.63 0.72 -8.67
N PRO A 71 15.83 0.28 -8.29
CA PRO A 71 16.05 -1.12 -7.92
C PRO A 71 15.49 -1.39 -6.52
N ILE A 72 14.70 -2.45 -6.39
CA ILE A 72 14.23 -2.97 -5.09
C ILE A 72 14.76 -4.37 -4.87
N ASP A 73 14.99 -4.74 -3.62
CA ASP A 73 15.57 -6.03 -3.21
C ASP A 73 14.78 -6.73 -2.12
N MET A 74 13.60 -6.20 -1.75
CA MET A 74 12.78 -6.80 -0.72
C MET A 74 11.31 -6.44 -0.85
N LEU A 75 10.46 -7.27 -0.25
CA LEU A 75 9.07 -6.96 0.11
C LEU A 75 8.85 -7.41 1.56
N GLU A 76 7.90 -6.78 2.20
CA GLU A 76 7.40 -7.16 3.52
C GLU A 76 5.89 -7.45 3.48
N ARG A 77 5.39 -8.15 4.49
CA ARG A 77 3.95 -8.33 4.73
C ARG A 77 3.66 -8.32 6.22
N HIS A 78 2.41 -7.98 6.54
CA HIS A 78 1.89 -8.03 7.91
C HIS A 78 0.83 -9.13 7.99
N PRO A 79 1.18 -10.33 8.52
CA PRO A 79 0.30 -11.50 8.40
C PRO A 79 -0.96 -11.45 9.27
N ILE A 80 -0.98 -10.65 10.34
CA ILE A 80 -2.10 -10.58 11.28
C ILE A 80 -2.79 -9.22 11.37
N GLY A 81 -2.56 -8.35 10.42
CA GLY A 81 -3.22 -7.05 10.35
C GLY A 81 -3.12 -6.41 8.98
N SER A 82 -4.13 -5.63 8.60
CA SER A 82 -4.09 -4.75 7.44
C SER A 82 -3.29 -3.49 7.74
N GLN A 83 -2.85 -2.79 6.69
CA GLN A 83 -2.14 -1.52 6.81
C GLN A 83 -2.61 -0.55 5.74
N ALA A 84 -3.19 0.57 6.17
CA ALA A 84 -3.65 1.63 5.28
C ALA A 84 -2.69 2.81 5.30
N PHE A 85 -2.44 3.39 4.13
CA PHE A 85 -1.66 4.62 3.92
C PHE A 85 -2.52 5.66 3.24
N ILE A 86 -2.69 6.82 3.87
CA ILE A 86 -3.49 7.92 3.35
C ILE A 86 -2.59 9.16 3.25
N PRO A 87 -2.30 9.67 2.04
CA PRO A 87 -1.49 10.87 1.89
C PRO A 87 -2.19 12.09 2.50
N MET A 88 -1.46 12.85 3.30
CA MET A 88 -2.04 14.00 4.03
C MET A 88 -1.87 15.34 3.31
N GLN A 89 -1.07 15.38 2.25
CA GLN A 89 -0.71 16.62 1.54
C GLN A 89 -1.05 16.58 0.05
N GLY A 90 -1.85 15.61 -0.38
CA GLY A 90 -2.17 15.43 -1.80
C GLY A 90 -0.97 14.96 -2.64
N GLN A 91 0.05 14.39 -2.03
CA GLN A 91 1.24 13.93 -2.71
C GLN A 91 1.04 12.56 -3.37
N LYS A 92 1.70 12.39 -4.51
CA LYS A 92 1.80 11.09 -5.18
C LYS A 92 2.80 10.19 -4.46
N PHE A 93 2.58 8.88 -4.52
CA PHE A 93 3.54 7.90 -4.02
C PHE A 93 3.49 6.62 -4.84
N LEU A 94 4.53 5.82 -4.71
CA LEU A 94 4.65 4.55 -5.41
C LEU A 94 4.22 3.40 -4.51
N ILE A 95 3.53 2.43 -5.09
CA ILE A 95 3.06 1.22 -4.44
C ILE A 95 3.61 0.03 -5.22
N VAL A 96 4.38 -0.84 -4.57
CA VAL A 96 4.91 -2.05 -5.19
C VAL A 96 4.42 -3.25 -4.40
N VAL A 97 3.78 -4.19 -5.08
CA VAL A 97 3.10 -5.33 -4.49
C VAL A 97 3.36 -6.61 -5.30
N ALA A 98 3.19 -7.75 -4.66
CA ALA A 98 3.22 -9.04 -5.31
C ALA A 98 2.20 -10.00 -4.70
N PRO A 99 1.60 -10.90 -5.50
CA PRO A 99 0.81 -11.98 -4.95
C PRO A 99 1.72 -13.03 -4.30
N ASN A 100 1.13 -13.95 -3.56
CA ASN A 100 1.86 -15.08 -3.01
C ASN A 100 2.27 -16.07 -4.12
N LEU A 101 3.52 -16.48 -4.13
CA LEU A 101 3.96 -17.68 -4.86
C LEU A 101 3.56 -18.95 -4.10
N ASN A 102 3.77 -18.90 -2.79
CA ASN A 102 3.39 -19.95 -1.82
C ASN A 102 3.17 -19.30 -0.45
N ALA A 103 3.02 -20.10 0.60
CA ALA A 103 2.76 -19.59 1.95
C ALA A 103 3.87 -18.67 2.51
N GLU A 104 5.11 -18.79 2.00
CA GLU A 104 6.30 -18.14 2.58
C GLU A 104 6.90 -17.05 1.70
N GLN A 105 6.51 -17.00 0.42
CA GLN A 105 7.23 -16.20 -0.59
C GLN A 105 6.30 -15.43 -1.50
N PRO A 106 6.68 -14.20 -1.90
CA PRO A 106 6.01 -13.46 -2.97
C PRO A 106 6.37 -14.06 -4.34
N ASP A 107 5.46 -13.92 -5.30
CA ASP A 107 5.71 -14.24 -6.70
C ASP A 107 6.39 -13.04 -7.40
N LEU A 108 7.71 -13.10 -7.52
CA LEU A 108 8.50 -12.01 -8.10
C LEU A 108 8.23 -11.81 -9.60
N GLN A 109 7.72 -12.83 -10.30
CA GLN A 109 7.35 -12.70 -11.73
C GLN A 109 6.03 -11.94 -11.92
N ARG A 110 5.26 -11.76 -10.84
CA ARG A 110 3.97 -11.08 -10.84
C ARG A 110 3.98 -9.81 -9.99
N ILE A 111 5.16 -9.26 -9.73
CA ILE A 111 5.28 -7.94 -9.10
C ILE A 111 4.57 -6.90 -9.96
N ARG A 112 3.82 -6.01 -9.29
CA ARG A 112 3.19 -4.85 -9.92
C ARG A 112 3.59 -3.58 -9.18
N ALA A 113 3.72 -2.51 -9.93
CA ALA A 113 4.03 -1.19 -9.40
C ALA A 113 2.95 -0.19 -9.84
N PHE A 114 2.48 0.62 -8.90
CA PHE A 114 1.46 1.63 -9.13
C PHE A 114 1.95 3.00 -8.67
N ILE A 115 1.39 4.04 -9.28
CA ILE A 115 1.52 5.41 -8.79
C ILE A 115 0.13 5.95 -8.48
N SER A 116 -0.04 6.56 -7.29
CA SER A 116 -1.25 7.30 -6.94
C SER A 116 -1.29 8.64 -7.66
N ASP A 117 -2.49 9.22 -7.79
CA ASP A 117 -2.67 10.55 -8.39
C ASP A 117 -2.60 11.70 -7.36
N GLY A 118 -2.32 11.39 -6.09
CA GLY A 118 -2.29 12.33 -4.97
C GLY A 118 -3.61 12.42 -4.19
N THR A 119 -4.73 11.95 -4.75
CA THR A 119 -6.03 11.89 -4.07
C THR A 119 -6.35 10.51 -3.51
N GLN A 120 -5.48 9.54 -3.76
CA GLN A 120 -5.68 8.13 -3.43
C GLN A 120 -4.72 7.68 -2.34
N GLY A 121 -5.26 6.99 -1.34
CA GLY A 121 -4.52 6.12 -0.44
C GLY A 121 -4.75 4.66 -0.80
N VAL A 122 -4.10 3.76 -0.10
CA VAL A 122 -4.26 2.32 -0.25
C VAL A 122 -4.39 1.64 1.10
N ASN A 123 -5.09 0.53 1.13
CA ASN A 123 -5.04 -0.43 2.22
C ASN A 123 -4.46 -1.74 1.71
N TYR A 124 -3.36 -2.19 2.30
CA TYR A 124 -2.86 -3.55 2.10
C TYR A 124 -3.64 -4.49 3.02
N ARG A 125 -4.30 -5.51 2.46
CA ARG A 125 -4.92 -6.56 3.27
C ARG A 125 -3.87 -7.32 4.06
N ALA A 126 -4.26 -7.92 5.17
CA ALA A 126 -3.38 -8.78 5.95
C ALA A 126 -2.70 -9.83 5.03
N GLY A 127 -1.39 -9.95 5.16
CA GLY A 127 -0.60 -10.88 4.36
C GLY A 127 -0.22 -10.43 2.95
N THR A 128 -0.58 -9.22 2.54
CA THR A 128 -0.20 -8.70 1.22
C THR A 128 1.28 -8.30 1.19
N TRP A 129 2.05 -8.88 0.29
CA TRP A 129 3.42 -8.50 0.05
C TRP A 129 3.50 -7.11 -0.59
N HIS A 130 4.22 -6.21 0.05
CA HIS A 130 4.41 -4.84 -0.43
C HIS A 130 5.79 -4.30 -0.07
N HIS A 131 6.27 -3.33 -0.83
CA HIS A 131 7.47 -2.57 -0.48
C HIS A 131 7.11 -1.51 0.57
N PRO A 132 8.00 -1.23 1.56
CA PRO A 132 7.85 -0.06 2.42
C PRO A 132 7.60 1.23 1.65
N LEU A 133 7.06 2.23 2.33
CA LEU A 133 6.62 3.50 1.75
C LEU A 133 7.68 4.13 0.83
N LEU A 134 7.30 4.40 -0.41
CA LEU A 134 8.13 5.01 -1.45
C LEU A 134 7.53 6.35 -1.87
N THR A 135 8.25 7.44 -1.68
CA THR A 135 7.79 8.79 -1.99
C THR A 135 8.69 9.52 -2.95
N LEU A 136 8.11 10.40 -3.74
CA LEU A 136 8.80 11.21 -4.76
C LEU A 136 9.14 12.62 -4.25
N GLU A 137 8.52 13.03 -3.14
CA GLU A 137 8.68 14.31 -2.49
C GLU A 137 9.02 14.12 -1.01
N SER A 138 9.72 15.09 -0.40
CA SER A 138 10.13 15.04 1.00
C SER A 138 9.99 16.43 1.66
N PRO A 139 9.49 16.50 2.91
CA PRO A 139 8.87 15.39 3.65
C PRO A 139 7.48 15.04 3.11
N SER A 140 7.10 13.78 3.23
CA SER A 140 5.77 13.29 2.86
C SER A 140 5.11 12.62 4.06
N ASP A 141 3.99 13.15 4.50
CA ASP A 141 3.25 12.62 5.65
C ASP A 141 2.08 11.76 5.21
N PHE A 142 1.93 10.61 5.87
CA PHE A 142 0.84 9.68 5.67
C PHE A 142 0.17 9.37 6.99
N ALA A 143 -1.15 9.42 7.02
CA ALA A 143 -1.91 8.77 8.08
C ALA A 143 -1.86 7.26 7.81
N VAL A 144 -1.40 6.50 8.79
CA VAL A 144 -1.28 5.05 8.71
C VAL A 144 -2.22 4.43 9.72
N VAL A 145 -3.08 3.54 9.24
CA VAL A 145 -4.07 2.83 10.07
C VAL A 145 -3.71 1.37 10.04
N ASP A 146 -3.22 0.85 11.16
CA ASP A 146 -2.76 -0.52 11.25
C ASP A 146 -2.88 -1.12 12.65
N ARG A 147 -2.50 -2.37 12.76
CA ARG A 147 -2.55 -3.13 14.00
C ARG A 147 -1.46 -2.68 14.96
N LEU A 148 -1.86 -2.42 16.21
CA LEU A 148 -0.99 -2.22 17.36
C LEU A 148 -1.07 -3.44 18.27
N GLY A 149 0.05 -3.86 18.81
CA GLY A 149 0.10 -4.98 19.77
C GLY A 149 1.34 -5.84 19.60
N THR A 150 1.44 -6.84 20.47
CA THR A 150 2.51 -7.86 20.46
C THR A 150 2.20 -8.94 19.41
N GLY A 151 3.16 -9.84 19.20
CA GLY A 151 3.05 -10.92 18.23
C GLY A 151 3.80 -10.62 16.92
N HIS A 152 3.99 -11.67 16.13
CA HIS A 152 4.72 -11.59 14.87
C HIS A 152 3.80 -11.02 13.78
N ASN A 153 4.10 -9.81 13.33
CA ASN A 153 3.31 -9.10 12.32
C ASN A 153 4.18 -8.45 11.23
N CYS A 154 5.37 -8.97 10.98
CA CYS A 154 6.20 -8.50 9.87
C CYS A 154 7.08 -9.63 9.37
N ASP A 155 6.79 -10.13 8.18
CA ASP A 155 7.66 -11.00 7.40
C ASP A 155 8.40 -10.15 6.38
N VAL A 156 9.68 -10.41 6.17
CA VAL A 156 10.50 -9.77 5.15
C VAL A 156 11.05 -10.84 4.22
N PHE A 157 10.85 -10.64 2.92
CA PHE A 157 11.44 -11.49 1.90
C PHE A 157 12.51 -10.71 1.11
N ARG A 158 13.76 -11.18 1.16
CA ARG A 158 14.88 -10.62 0.40
C ARG A 158 14.97 -11.31 -0.95
N PHE A 159 15.11 -10.53 -2.01
CA PHE A 159 15.21 -11.05 -3.37
C PHE A 159 16.59 -11.63 -3.63
N PRO A 160 16.70 -12.71 -4.42
CA PRO A 160 18.01 -13.23 -4.85
C PRO A 160 18.70 -12.26 -5.82
N GLU A 161 17.94 -11.51 -6.59
CA GLU A 161 18.41 -10.46 -7.51
C GLU A 161 17.46 -9.27 -7.44
N SER A 162 17.94 -8.05 -7.63
CA SER A 162 17.09 -6.86 -7.60
C SER A 162 16.08 -6.85 -8.75
N VAL A 163 14.93 -6.24 -8.48
CA VAL A 163 13.88 -5.96 -9.47
C VAL A 163 13.90 -4.47 -9.77
N LEU A 164 13.86 -4.11 -11.04
CA LEU A 164 13.91 -2.72 -11.47
C LEU A 164 12.50 -2.17 -11.70
N ILE A 165 12.15 -1.12 -10.97
CA ILE A 165 10.89 -0.38 -11.15
C ILE A 165 11.17 0.84 -12.02
N GLN A 166 10.40 1.03 -13.09
CA GLN A 166 10.58 2.15 -14.03
C GLN A 166 9.23 2.65 -14.60
N GLU A 167 9.28 3.84 -15.22
CA GLU A 167 8.14 4.42 -15.93
C GLU A 167 7.71 3.59 -17.15
#